data_ae3b8db1e24fa0c11ac8b3de1646d3e3
#
_entry.id   ae3b8db1e24fa0c11ac8b3de1646d3e3
#
_cell.length_a   1.000
_cell.length_b   1.000
_cell.length_c   1.000
_cell.angle_alpha   90.00
_cell.angle_beta   90.00
_cell.angle_gamma   90.00
#
_symmetry.space_group_name_H-M   'P 1'
#
loop_
_entity.id
_entity.type
_entity.pdbx_description
1 polymer ?
#
loop_
_entity_poly.entity_id
_entity_poly.type
_entity_poly.pdbx_seq_one_letter_code
_entity_poly.pdbx_strand_id
1 'polypeptide(L)'
;MPFNDTIKELLVDAVEFHVHFAPDGLTKRKNDAFELLKEAKSVGMRAVVLKNKSFGTGAIAQLANKYCDGAKAIGGITLDVSVGGFNPEAVAIEAAMGSKLVWMPTYSAKNDPTHKKNEKQQKRNNLSVLDEQGKLLTEVIEILGIIKENDMVLATGHISRDEIFALFETASRMGIEKMVVNHPLTPSVGTRLNIGDQVELSKMGAFMDHCWVATMPKHSHLPPTDYVTAIREVGIDKCIVSTDFGQIHNPTPLEGFHAMVGTLLEHGFTVEELNQMVKRNPANLLDL
;
A
#
# COMPACT_ATOMS: atom_id res chain seq x y z
N MET A 1 -7.36 27.25 1.07
CA MET A 1 -8.41 26.23 0.91
C MET A 1 -9.51 26.49 1.95
N PRO A 2 -10.80 26.41 1.60
CA PRO A 2 -11.91 26.74 2.51
C PRO A 2 -12.04 25.78 3.71
N PHE A 3 -11.39 24.62 3.67
CA PHE A 3 -11.49 23.58 4.70
C PHE A 3 -10.23 23.40 5.57
N ASN A 4 -9.37 24.41 5.69
CA ASN A 4 -8.05 24.24 6.30
C ASN A 4 -8.10 23.68 7.74
N ASP A 5 -9.01 24.13 8.58
CA ASP A 5 -9.12 23.63 9.97
C ASP A 5 -9.74 22.22 10.01
N THR A 6 -10.72 21.95 9.18
CA THR A 6 -11.30 20.60 9.01
C THR A 6 -10.25 19.58 8.54
N ILE A 7 -9.37 19.99 7.59
CA ILE A 7 -8.29 19.12 7.12
C ILE A 7 -7.29 18.84 8.25
N LYS A 8 -6.92 19.84 9.06
CA LYS A 8 -6.06 19.64 10.23
C LYS A 8 -6.65 18.62 11.21
N GLU A 9 -7.96 18.70 11.50
CA GLU A 9 -8.65 17.74 12.36
C GLU A 9 -8.66 16.32 11.76
N LEU A 10 -8.78 16.20 10.43
CA LEU A 10 -8.72 14.92 9.73
C LEU A 10 -7.32 14.30 9.74
N LEU A 11 -6.26 15.10 9.79
CA LEU A 11 -4.88 14.62 9.89
C LEU A 11 -4.56 14.06 11.29
N VAL A 12 -5.17 14.61 12.34
CA VAL A 12 -5.00 14.08 13.69
C VAL A 12 -5.53 12.64 13.75
N ASP A 13 -4.73 11.73 14.28
CA ASP A 13 -5.01 10.28 14.34
C ASP A 13 -5.10 9.57 12.98
N ALA A 14 -4.79 10.23 11.86
CA ALA A 14 -4.75 9.58 10.56
C ALA A 14 -3.58 8.61 10.45
N VAL A 15 -3.72 7.64 9.54
CA VAL A 15 -2.69 6.67 9.20
C VAL A 15 -2.31 6.85 7.72
N GLU A 16 -1.05 7.20 7.46
CA GLU A 16 -0.51 7.12 6.11
C GLU A 16 -0.16 5.66 5.82
N PHE A 17 -1.04 4.99 5.07
CA PHE A 17 -0.99 3.54 4.89
C PHE A 17 0.02 3.08 3.83
N HIS A 18 0.52 3.99 3.00
CA HIS A 18 1.38 3.63 1.87
C HIS A 18 2.33 4.77 1.51
N VAL A 19 3.59 4.70 1.99
CA VAL A 19 4.59 5.72 1.69
C VAL A 19 5.97 5.12 1.42
N HIS A 20 6.70 5.71 0.48
CA HIS A 20 8.07 5.35 0.15
C HIS A 20 9.09 6.32 0.76
N PHE A 21 10.23 5.80 1.23
CA PHE A 21 11.24 6.58 1.94
C PHE A 21 12.67 6.24 1.53
N ALA A 22 13.63 7.12 1.87
CA ALA A 22 15.05 6.92 1.72
C ALA A 22 15.65 6.22 2.97
N PRO A 23 16.77 5.47 2.81
CA PRO A 23 17.40 5.14 1.53
C PRO A 23 16.62 4.10 0.73
N ASP A 24 16.70 4.19 -0.60
CA ASP A 24 16.12 3.20 -1.51
C ASP A 24 17.16 2.91 -2.62
N GLY A 25 17.54 1.65 -2.77
CA GLY A 25 18.58 1.22 -3.73
C GLY A 25 18.15 1.33 -5.19
N LEU A 26 16.86 1.49 -5.47
CA LEU A 26 16.32 1.50 -6.84
C LEU A 26 15.87 2.89 -7.28
N THR A 27 15.39 3.72 -6.35
CA THR A 27 14.77 5.01 -6.67
C THR A 27 15.14 6.07 -5.64
N LYS A 28 15.53 7.27 -6.10
CA LYS A 28 15.74 8.41 -5.20
C LYS A 28 14.44 8.82 -4.53
N ARG A 29 14.47 8.93 -3.20
CA ARG A 29 13.33 9.32 -2.37
C ARG A 29 13.54 10.70 -1.77
N LYS A 30 12.43 11.36 -1.42
CA LYS A 30 12.44 12.74 -0.90
C LYS A 30 12.81 12.78 0.58
N ASN A 31 12.15 11.98 1.40
CA ASN A 31 12.30 11.94 2.85
C ASN A 31 12.90 10.60 3.30
N ASP A 32 13.64 10.59 4.38
CA ASP A 32 13.95 9.38 5.11
C ASP A 32 12.83 9.01 6.14
N ALA A 33 12.96 7.87 6.80
CA ALA A 33 11.94 7.41 7.75
C ALA A 33 11.76 8.34 8.95
N PHE A 34 12.83 8.95 9.43
CA PHE A 34 12.80 9.85 10.58
C PHE A 34 12.16 11.19 10.23
N GLU A 35 12.46 11.71 9.04
CA GLU A 35 11.82 12.92 8.49
C GLU A 35 10.31 12.72 8.31
N LEU A 36 9.89 11.57 7.77
CA LEU A 36 8.47 11.21 7.64
C LEU A 36 7.75 11.19 8.99
N LEU A 37 8.34 10.55 10.01
CA LEU A 37 7.73 10.50 11.33
C LEU A 37 7.68 11.88 12.01
N LYS A 38 8.69 12.72 11.80
CA LYS A 38 8.69 14.09 12.28
C LYS A 38 7.58 14.93 11.64
N GLU A 39 7.39 14.81 10.33
CA GLU A 39 6.28 15.45 9.61
C GLU A 39 4.92 14.94 10.12
N ALA A 40 4.73 13.62 10.21
CA ALA A 40 3.52 13.00 10.72
C ALA A 40 3.18 13.44 12.16
N LYS A 41 4.20 13.49 13.04
CA LYS A 41 4.06 14.01 14.43
C LYS A 41 3.58 15.45 14.44
N SER A 42 4.09 16.31 13.54
CA SER A 42 3.77 17.74 13.53
C SER A 42 2.30 18.05 13.34
N VAL A 43 1.53 17.10 12.79
CA VAL A 43 0.08 17.19 12.55
C VAL A 43 -0.72 16.16 13.35
N GLY A 44 -0.09 15.41 14.22
CA GLY A 44 -0.75 14.46 15.11
C GLY A 44 -1.21 13.15 14.44
N MET A 45 -0.61 12.75 13.32
CA MET A 45 -0.93 11.45 12.71
C MET A 45 -0.59 10.29 13.67
N ARG A 46 -1.38 9.20 13.60
CA ARG A 46 -1.21 8.01 14.42
C ARG A 46 -0.04 7.14 13.98
N ALA A 47 0.04 6.87 12.68
CA ALA A 47 1.05 5.97 12.12
C ALA A 47 1.41 6.27 10.66
N VAL A 48 2.58 5.77 10.26
CA VAL A 48 3.08 5.77 8.89
C VAL A 48 3.57 4.37 8.53
N VAL A 49 3.04 3.77 7.46
CA VAL A 49 3.49 2.48 6.94
C VAL A 49 4.66 2.70 6.00
N LEU A 50 5.82 2.19 6.39
CA LEU A 50 7.08 2.36 5.67
C LEU A 50 7.23 1.27 4.60
N LYS A 51 7.13 1.63 3.32
CA LYS A 51 7.33 0.72 2.19
C LYS A 51 8.67 0.96 1.49
N ASN A 52 9.43 -0.12 1.30
CA ASN A 52 10.64 -0.11 0.48
C ASN A 52 10.67 -1.34 -0.44
N LYS A 53 11.25 -1.17 -1.63
CA LYS A 53 11.34 -2.23 -2.64
C LYS A 53 12.70 -2.94 -2.63
N SER A 54 13.65 -2.41 -1.86
CA SER A 54 15.04 -2.90 -1.83
C SER A 54 15.32 -3.82 -0.64
N PHE A 55 14.53 -3.69 0.43
CA PHE A 55 14.71 -4.44 1.69
C PHE A 55 13.42 -4.43 2.53
N GLY A 56 13.33 -5.33 3.51
CA GLY A 56 12.27 -5.30 4.53
C GLY A 56 12.47 -4.16 5.53
N THR A 57 11.39 -3.55 5.99
CA THR A 57 11.43 -2.30 6.73
C THR A 57 11.24 -2.44 8.24
N GLY A 58 11.10 -3.66 8.76
CA GLY A 58 10.87 -3.92 10.18
C GLY A 58 11.97 -3.36 11.09
N ALA A 59 13.24 -3.57 10.75
CA ALA A 59 14.36 -3.02 11.52
C ALA A 59 14.35 -1.48 11.54
N ILE A 60 14.06 -0.85 10.42
CA ILE A 60 13.96 0.62 10.34
C ILE A 60 12.78 1.12 11.16
N ALA A 61 11.63 0.45 11.09
CA ALA A 61 10.45 0.82 11.88
C ALA A 61 10.73 0.73 13.40
N GLN A 62 11.40 -0.33 13.86
CA GLN A 62 11.82 -0.46 15.26
C GLN A 62 12.75 0.68 15.71
N LEU A 63 13.78 1.00 14.90
CA LEU A 63 14.71 2.08 15.21
C LEU A 63 14.00 3.43 15.20
N ALA A 64 13.16 3.69 14.20
CA ALA A 64 12.39 4.92 14.13
C ALA A 64 11.45 5.09 15.33
N ASN A 65 10.75 4.04 15.74
CA ASN A 65 9.90 4.04 16.94
C ASN A 65 10.68 4.23 18.25
N LYS A 66 11.94 3.81 18.27
CA LYS A 66 12.81 4.00 19.44
C LYS A 66 13.30 5.45 19.58
N TYR A 67 13.55 6.12 18.46
CA TYR A 67 14.21 7.43 18.46
C TYR A 67 13.29 8.60 18.08
N CYS A 68 12.09 8.33 17.60
CA CYS A 68 11.07 9.34 17.30
C CYS A 68 9.85 9.14 18.19
N ASP A 69 9.42 10.21 18.85
CA ASP A 69 8.14 10.24 19.55
C ASP A 69 7.01 10.66 18.60
N GLY A 70 5.78 10.24 18.86
CA GLY A 70 4.57 10.66 18.17
C GLY A 70 4.03 9.58 17.24
N ALA A 71 4.04 9.80 15.93
CA ALA A 71 3.50 8.83 14.97
C ALA A 71 4.28 7.51 14.99
N LYS A 72 3.57 6.37 14.91
CA LYS A 72 4.18 5.04 14.90
C LYS A 72 4.65 4.66 13.50
N ALA A 73 5.90 4.22 13.35
CA ALA A 73 6.37 3.57 12.14
C ALA A 73 5.89 2.11 12.10
N ILE A 74 5.32 1.69 10.98
CA ILE A 74 4.89 0.31 10.73
C ILE A 74 5.78 -0.27 9.63
N GLY A 75 6.41 -1.41 9.88
CA GLY A 75 7.25 -2.12 8.92
C GLY A 75 6.47 -3.08 8.04
N GLY A 76 7.13 -3.53 6.98
CA GLY A 76 6.65 -4.57 6.08
C GLY A 76 7.70 -5.01 5.07
N ILE A 77 7.37 -5.94 4.22
CA ILE A 77 8.25 -6.47 3.17
C ILE A 77 7.55 -6.48 1.82
N THR A 78 8.25 -6.07 0.77
CA THR A 78 7.81 -6.17 -0.63
C THR A 78 8.57 -7.33 -1.28
N LEU A 79 7.87 -8.33 -1.80
CA LEU A 79 8.45 -9.57 -2.33
C LEU A 79 9.05 -9.41 -3.73
N ASP A 80 9.83 -8.35 -3.91
CA ASP A 80 10.61 -8.13 -5.12
C ASP A 80 11.90 -8.98 -5.12
N VAL A 81 12.55 -9.14 -6.26
CA VAL A 81 13.80 -9.93 -6.40
C VAL A 81 14.93 -9.42 -5.49
N SER A 82 14.88 -8.17 -5.06
CA SER A 82 15.85 -7.56 -4.14
C SER A 82 15.86 -8.21 -2.76
N VAL A 83 14.75 -8.78 -2.33
CA VAL A 83 14.61 -9.53 -1.06
C VAL A 83 14.56 -11.04 -1.26
N GLY A 84 14.80 -11.52 -2.50
CA GLY A 84 14.77 -12.93 -2.86
C GLY A 84 13.44 -13.40 -3.47
N GLY A 85 12.55 -12.50 -3.88
CA GLY A 85 11.24 -12.84 -4.46
C GLY A 85 10.30 -13.47 -3.44
N PHE A 86 9.65 -14.57 -3.80
CA PHE A 86 8.81 -15.34 -2.89
C PHE A 86 9.66 -16.12 -1.90
N ASN A 87 10.13 -15.45 -0.86
CA ASN A 87 11.03 -15.96 0.16
C ASN A 87 10.31 -16.05 1.52
N PRO A 88 9.80 -17.24 1.92
CA PRO A 88 9.11 -17.43 3.19
C PRO A 88 9.97 -17.06 4.41
N GLU A 89 11.28 -17.39 4.37
CA GLU A 89 12.20 -17.06 5.47
C GLU A 89 12.32 -15.55 5.70
N ALA A 90 12.41 -14.77 4.62
CA ALA A 90 12.45 -13.30 4.73
C ALA A 90 11.16 -12.74 5.34
N VAL A 91 9.99 -13.32 5.00
CA VAL A 91 8.70 -12.94 5.59
C VAL A 91 8.64 -13.30 7.07
N ALA A 92 9.11 -14.49 7.45
CA ALA A 92 9.16 -14.94 8.85
C ALA A 92 10.05 -14.02 9.70
N ILE A 93 11.21 -13.61 9.18
CA ILE A 93 12.10 -12.66 9.87
C ILE A 93 11.44 -11.28 10.04
N GLU A 94 10.76 -10.79 9.02
CA GLU A 94 10.04 -9.51 9.11
C GLU A 94 8.85 -9.59 10.09
N ALA A 95 8.13 -10.71 10.13
CA ALA A 95 7.10 -10.96 11.13
C ALA A 95 7.67 -10.92 12.56
N ALA A 96 8.81 -11.61 12.79
CA ALA A 96 9.52 -11.60 14.06
C ALA A 96 10.02 -10.21 14.46
N MET A 97 10.29 -9.32 13.50
CA MET A 97 10.60 -7.90 13.73
C MET A 97 9.37 -7.04 13.98
N GLY A 98 8.16 -7.61 13.98
CA GLY A 98 6.91 -6.88 14.19
C GLY A 98 6.40 -6.12 12.98
N SER A 99 6.88 -6.45 11.79
CA SER A 99 6.31 -5.94 10.53
C SER A 99 4.85 -6.41 10.39
N LYS A 100 4.01 -5.54 9.83
CA LYS A 100 2.56 -5.79 9.71
C LYS A 100 2.09 -6.04 8.28
N LEU A 101 2.89 -5.77 7.24
CA LEU A 101 2.46 -5.90 5.86
C LEU A 101 3.42 -6.77 5.03
N VAL A 102 2.81 -7.57 4.16
CA VAL A 102 3.51 -8.30 3.09
C VAL A 102 2.88 -7.88 1.76
N TRP A 103 3.64 -7.16 0.94
CA TRP A 103 3.26 -6.85 -0.43
C TRP A 103 3.76 -7.92 -1.38
N MET A 104 2.90 -8.43 -2.23
CA MET A 104 3.32 -9.21 -3.38
C MET A 104 4.26 -8.37 -4.27
N PRO A 105 4.96 -8.98 -5.25
CA PRO A 105 5.92 -8.28 -6.09
C PRO A 105 5.38 -6.99 -6.68
N THR A 106 6.23 -5.95 -6.73
CA THR A 106 5.97 -4.68 -7.39
C THR A 106 6.76 -4.57 -8.68
N TYR A 107 7.93 -3.95 -8.68
CA TYR A 107 8.78 -3.84 -9.88
C TYR A 107 9.24 -5.18 -10.44
N SER A 108 9.22 -6.24 -9.66
CA SER A 108 9.58 -7.58 -10.10
C SER A 108 8.38 -8.40 -10.60
N ALA A 109 7.15 -7.89 -10.44
CA ALA A 109 5.96 -8.57 -10.93
C ALA A 109 5.96 -8.70 -12.45
N LYS A 110 5.61 -9.87 -12.96
CA LYS A 110 5.45 -10.13 -14.40
C LYS A 110 4.52 -9.13 -15.08
N ASN A 111 3.53 -8.65 -14.36
CA ASN A 111 2.52 -7.70 -14.85
C ASN A 111 3.02 -6.25 -14.90
N ASP A 112 4.11 -5.88 -14.22
CA ASP A 112 4.57 -4.49 -14.16
C ASP A 112 5.10 -4.01 -15.53
N PRO A 113 4.53 -2.92 -16.12
CA PRO A 113 4.90 -2.46 -17.46
C PRO A 113 6.29 -1.84 -17.57
N THR A 114 6.93 -1.52 -16.43
CA THR A 114 8.28 -0.92 -16.46
C THR A 114 9.34 -1.87 -17.00
N HIS A 115 9.09 -3.19 -16.97
CA HIS A 115 9.98 -4.21 -17.54
C HIS A 115 10.15 -4.11 -19.05
N LYS A 116 9.11 -3.63 -19.75
CA LYS A 116 9.12 -3.53 -21.22
C LYS A 116 10.21 -2.59 -21.77
N LYS A 117 10.85 -1.81 -20.90
CA LYS A 117 11.86 -0.80 -21.28
C LYS A 117 13.31 -1.29 -21.21
N ASN A 118 13.60 -2.47 -20.60
CA ASN A 118 14.96 -2.97 -20.42
C ASN A 118 15.01 -4.51 -20.39
N GLU A 119 15.53 -5.13 -21.48
CA GLU A 119 15.60 -6.60 -21.63
C GLU A 119 16.40 -7.31 -20.52
N LYS A 120 17.42 -6.67 -19.95
CA LYS A 120 18.20 -7.26 -18.84
C LYS A 120 17.40 -7.28 -17.54
N GLN A 121 16.56 -6.28 -17.30
CA GLN A 121 15.65 -6.27 -16.17
C GLN A 121 14.47 -7.22 -16.39
N GLN A 122 13.98 -7.35 -17.62
CA GLN A 122 12.91 -8.27 -17.99
C GLN A 122 13.22 -9.74 -17.65
N LYS A 123 14.48 -10.19 -17.80
CA LYS A 123 14.90 -11.56 -17.45
C LYS A 123 14.99 -11.81 -15.94
N ARG A 124 15.20 -10.78 -15.13
CA ARG A 124 15.30 -10.86 -13.66
C ARG A 124 13.97 -10.66 -12.96
N ASN A 125 13.08 -9.86 -13.55
CA ASN A 125 11.86 -9.35 -12.97
C ASN A 125 10.68 -9.95 -13.73
N ASN A 126 10.27 -11.17 -13.39
CA ASN A 126 9.15 -11.85 -14.06
C ASN A 126 8.43 -12.74 -13.04
N LEU A 127 8.26 -12.21 -11.81
CA LEU A 127 7.61 -12.95 -10.75
C LEU A 127 6.10 -12.97 -10.97
N SER A 128 5.56 -14.18 -10.96
CA SER A 128 4.10 -14.43 -10.94
C SER A 128 3.80 -15.30 -9.73
N VAL A 129 2.70 -15.02 -9.04
CA VAL A 129 2.23 -15.86 -7.93
C VAL A 129 1.66 -17.19 -8.41
N LEU A 130 1.41 -17.32 -9.74
CA LEU A 130 0.87 -18.51 -10.38
C LEU A 130 1.93 -19.25 -11.19
N ASP A 131 1.84 -20.56 -11.18
CA ASP A 131 2.57 -21.46 -12.09
C ASP A 131 1.95 -21.45 -13.51
N GLU A 132 2.52 -22.25 -14.42
CA GLU A 132 2.03 -22.39 -15.79
C GLU A 132 0.64 -23.03 -15.89
N GLN A 133 0.18 -23.71 -14.86
CA GLN A 133 -1.15 -24.31 -14.75
C GLN A 133 -2.18 -23.40 -14.08
N GLY A 134 -1.79 -22.17 -13.71
CA GLY A 134 -2.65 -21.19 -13.05
C GLY A 134 -2.90 -21.47 -11.56
N LYS A 135 -2.05 -22.26 -10.91
CA LYS A 135 -2.11 -22.53 -9.47
C LYS A 135 -1.10 -21.66 -8.73
N LEU A 136 -1.40 -21.32 -7.49
CA LEU A 136 -0.44 -20.62 -6.64
C LEU A 136 0.82 -21.46 -6.42
N LEU A 137 1.97 -20.81 -6.48
CA LEU A 137 3.25 -21.42 -6.17
C LEU A 137 3.30 -21.90 -4.72
N THR A 138 4.07 -22.98 -4.45
CA THR A 138 4.22 -23.53 -3.11
C THR A 138 4.76 -22.50 -2.13
N GLU A 139 5.75 -21.73 -2.53
CA GLU A 139 6.35 -20.65 -1.72
C GLU A 139 5.33 -19.56 -1.38
N VAL A 140 4.40 -19.26 -2.28
CA VAL A 140 3.32 -18.30 -2.01
C VAL A 140 2.35 -18.86 -0.96
N ILE A 141 2.02 -20.16 -1.02
CA ILE A 141 1.18 -20.82 -0.01
C ILE A 141 1.85 -20.79 1.36
N GLU A 142 3.17 -21.06 1.43
CA GLU A 142 3.95 -20.98 2.67
C GLU A 142 3.93 -19.57 3.24
N ILE A 143 4.10 -18.54 2.40
CA ILE A 143 4.00 -17.13 2.79
C ILE A 143 2.61 -16.80 3.32
N LEU A 144 1.54 -17.28 2.69
CA LEU A 144 0.18 -17.11 3.21
C LEU A 144 0.00 -17.74 4.60
N GLY A 145 0.65 -18.89 4.86
CA GLY A 145 0.70 -19.50 6.19
C GLY A 145 1.30 -18.56 7.23
N ILE A 146 2.47 -17.98 6.93
CA ILE A 146 3.17 -17.05 7.83
C ILE A 146 2.34 -15.77 8.06
N ILE A 147 1.74 -15.22 7.01
CA ILE A 147 0.85 -14.04 7.10
C ILE A 147 -0.30 -14.32 8.07
N LYS A 148 -0.95 -15.48 7.95
CA LYS A 148 -2.04 -15.89 8.83
C LYS A 148 -1.60 -16.04 10.29
N GLU A 149 -0.51 -16.79 10.51
CA GLU A 149 0.01 -17.08 11.84
C GLU A 149 0.43 -15.82 12.62
N ASN A 150 0.87 -14.79 11.91
CA ASN A 150 1.35 -13.53 12.50
C ASN A 150 0.36 -12.36 12.35
N ASP A 151 -0.86 -12.65 11.90
CA ASP A 151 -1.93 -11.66 11.70
C ASP A 151 -1.48 -10.43 10.90
N MET A 152 -0.75 -10.68 9.80
CA MET A 152 -0.23 -9.65 8.92
C MET A 152 -1.23 -9.30 7.82
N VAL A 153 -1.06 -8.13 7.23
CA VAL A 153 -1.83 -7.67 6.07
C VAL A 153 -1.21 -8.24 4.79
N LEU A 154 -2.01 -8.92 3.99
CA LEU A 154 -1.67 -9.36 2.63
C LEU A 154 -2.03 -8.25 1.64
N ALA A 155 -1.05 -7.76 0.89
CA ALA A 155 -1.24 -6.69 -0.09
C ALA A 155 -0.79 -7.12 -1.50
N THR A 156 -1.53 -6.70 -2.54
CA THR A 156 -1.36 -7.23 -3.91
C THR A 156 -0.11 -6.76 -4.65
N GLY A 157 0.54 -5.68 -4.23
CA GLY A 157 1.61 -5.10 -5.05
C GLY A 157 1.14 -4.78 -6.48
N HIS A 158 1.88 -5.26 -7.49
CA HIS A 158 1.60 -5.03 -8.92
C HIS A 158 1.24 -6.31 -9.69
N ILE A 159 0.81 -7.37 -9.03
CA ILE A 159 0.40 -8.61 -9.71
C ILE A 159 -0.87 -8.37 -10.54
N SER A 160 -1.12 -9.22 -11.53
CA SER A 160 -2.23 -9.08 -12.45
C SER A 160 -3.59 -9.32 -11.79
N ARG A 161 -4.66 -8.93 -12.48
CA ARG A 161 -6.05 -9.17 -12.06
C ARG A 161 -6.28 -10.64 -11.68
N ASP A 162 -5.94 -11.56 -12.58
CA ASP A 162 -6.22 -12.99 -12.37
C ASP A 162 -5.40 -13.55 -11.20
N GLU A 163 -4.17 -13.07 -11.01
CA GLU A 163 -3.33 -13.40 -9.86
C GLU A 163 -3.94 -12.89 -8.55
N ILE A 164 -4.53 -11.67 -8.54
CA ILE A 164 -5.21 -11.11 -7.36
C ILE A 164 -6.38 -11.99 -6.94
N PHE A 165 -7.25 -12.37 -7.88
CA PHE A 165 -8.40 -13.22 -7.59
C PHE A 165 -7.97 -14.59 -7.04
N ALA A 166 -7.04 -15.28 -7.72
CA ALA A 166 -6.53 -16.57 -7.27
C ALA A 166 -5.86 -16.51 -5.87
N LEU A 167 -5.09 -15.44 -5.63
CA LEU A 167 -4.43 -15.20 -4.35
C LEU A 167 -5.47 -14.99 -3.23
N PHE A 168 -6.45 -14.10 -3.44
CA PHE A 168 -7.43 -13.75 -2.41
C PHE A 168 -8.47 -14.83 -2.17
N GLU A 169 -8.86 -15.60 -3.17
CA GLU A 169 -9.67 -16.80 -2.98
C GLU A 169 -8.96 -17.82 -2.07
N THR A 170 -7.68 -18.01 -2.27
CA THR A 170 -6.90 -18.94 -1.45
C THR A 170 -6.66 -18.38 -0.05
N ALA A 171 -6.30 -17.09 0.07
CA ALA A 171 -6.13 -16.41 1.35
C ALA A 171 -7.40 -16.45 2.20
N SER A 172 -8.56 -16.18 1.59
CA SER A 172 -9.86 -16.25 2.25
C SER A 172 -10.17 -17.67 2.75
N ARG A 173 -9.93 -18.70 1.91
CA ARG A 173 -10.08 -20.11 2.34
C ARG A 173 -9.15 -20.50 3.49
N MET A 174 -7.97 -19.89 3.57
CA MET A 174 -7.04 -20.07 4.68
C MET A 174 -7.44 -19.26 5.93
N GLY A 175 -8.44 -18.38 5.84
CA GLY A 175 -8.90 -17.52 6.93
C GLY A 175 -8.03 -16.29 7.15
N ILE A 176 -7.40 -15.75 6.10
CA ILE A 176 -6.73 -14.45 6.13
C ILE A 176 -7.79 -13.38 5.88
N GLU A 177 -8.01 -12.51 6.85
CA GLU A 177 -9.05 -11.46 6.80
C GLU A 177 -8.49 -10.10 6.39
N LYS A 178 -7.19 -9.85 6.61
CA LYS A 178 -6.51 -8.58 6.32
C LYS A 178 -5.94 -8.58 4.90
N MET A 179 -6.78 -8.31 3.91
CA MET A 179 -6.42 -8.29 2.49
C MET A 179 -6.57 -6.87 1.91
N VAL A 180 -5.56 -6.41 1.15
CA VAL A 180 -5.53 -5.06 0.58
C VAL A 180 -5.14 -5.12 -0.90
N VAL A 181 -5.96 -4.52 -1.75
CA VAL A 181 -5.63 -4.24 -3.15
C VAL A 181 -4.97 -2.88 -3.23
N ASN A 182 -3.69 -2.84 -3.60
CA ASN A 182 -2.98 -1.58 -3.74
C ASN A 182 -3.35 -0.87 -5.05
N HIS A 183 -3.50 0.46 -4.99
CA HIS A 183 -3.67 1.38 -6.12
C HIS A 183 -4.50 0.80 -7.30
N PRO A 184 -5.74 0.30 -7.05
CA PRO A 184 -6.54 -0.47 -8.01
C PRO A 184 -6.85 0.28 -9.30
N LEU A 185 -6.80 1.62 -9.27
CA LEU A 185 -7.08 2.48 -10.42
C LEU A 185 -5.84 2.84 -11.25
N THR A 186 -4.62 2.47 -10.81
CA THR A 186 -3.38 3.02 -11.37
C THR A 186 -2.89 2.24 -12.59
N PRO A 187 -3.03 2.75 -13.84
CA PRO A 187 -2.62 2.03 -15.05
C PRO A 187 -1.10 1.84 -15.15
N SER A 188 -0.32 2.73 -14.53
CA SER A 188 1.14 2.73 -14.63
C SER A 188 1.82 1.56 -13.94
N VAL A 189 1.11 0.80 -13.12
CA VAL A 189 1.60 -0.41 -12.44
C VAL A 189 1.10 -1.71 -13.08
N GLY A 190 0.36 -1.62 -14.18
CA GLY A 190 -0.14 -2.76 -14.94
C GLY A 190 -1.43 -3.40 -14.41
N THR A 191 -1.84 -3.08 -13.19
CA THR A 191 -2.99 -3.71 -12.52
C THR A 191 -4.14 -2.71 -12.40
N ARG A 192 -4.67 -2.25 -13.53
CA ARG A 192 -5.89 -1.47 -13.50
C ARG A 192 -7.09 -2.40 -13.38
N LEU A 193 -7.73 -2.39 -12.21
CA LEU A 193 -9.01 -3.07 -11.99
C LEU A 193 -10.17 -2.16 -12.41
N ASN A 194 -11.17 -2.72 -13.10
CA ASN A 194 -12.43 -2.02 -13.28
C ASN A 194 -13.20 -1.95 -11.95
N ILE A 195 -14.23 -1.13 -11.88
CA ILE A 195 -15.00 -0.95 -10.63
C ILE A 195 -15.71 -2.24 -10.23
N GLY A 196 -16.21 -3.03 -11.20
CA GLY A 196 -16.84 -4.32 -10.92
C GLY A 196 -15.90 -5.30 -10.21
N ASP A 197 -14.63 -5.39 -10.65
CA ASP A 197 -13.59 -6.20 -10.00
C ASP A 197 -13.33 -5.73 -8.56
N GLN A 198 -13.26 -4.40 -8.34
CA GLN A 198 -13.05 -3.84 -7.00
C GLN A 198 -14.21 -4.16 -6.06
N VAL A 199 -15.45 -4.05 -6.55
CA VAL A 199 -16.67 -4.43 -5.79
C VAL A 199 -16.68 -5.93 -5.48
N GLU A 200 -16.27 -6.79 -6.40
CA GLU A 200 -16.20 -8.23 -6.18
C GLU A 200 -15.15 -8.57 -5.11
N LEU A 201 -13.95 -8.03 -5.21
CA LEU A 201 -12.88 -8.21 -4.23
C LEU A 201 -13.27 -7.65 -2.84
N SER A 202 -13.99 -6.53 -2.78
CA SER A 202 -14.49 -6.00 -1.51
C SER A 202 -15.49 -6.92 -0.82
N LYS A 203 -16.33 -7.63 -1.58
CA LYS A 203 -17.24 -8.66 -1.06
C LYS A 203 -16.51 -9.90 -0.53
N MET A 204 -15.31 -10.17 -1.03
CA MET A 204 -14.41 -11.20 -0.50
C MET A 204 -13.70 -10.76 0.80
N GLY A 205 -13.91 -9.53 1.26
CA GLY A 205 -13.31 -8.97 2.46
C GLY A 205 -12.17 -7.98 2.21
N ALA A 206 -11.67 -7.86 0.98
CA ALA A 206 -10.53 -7.01 0.66
C ALA A 206 -10.84 -5.52 0.80
N PHE A 207 -9.82 -4.76 1.18
CA PHE A 207 -9.83 -3.30 1.18
C PHE A 207 -9.17 -2.76 -0.09
N MET A 208 -9.70 -1.66 -0.62
CA MET A 208 -9.13 -0.94 -1.77
C MET A 208 -8.28 0.22 -1.26
N ASP A 209 -6.95 0.16 -1.45
CA ASP A 209 -6.00 1.23 -1.11
C ASP A 209 -5.88 2.18 -2.31
N HIS A 210 -6.65 3.26 -2.28
CA HIS A 210 -6.68 4.29 -3.32
C HIS A 210 -5.53 5.27 -3.14
N CYS A 211 -4.43 5.04 -3.85
CA CYS A 211 -3.20 5.80 -3.76
C CYS A 211 -3.24 7.08 -4.60
N TRP A 212 -3.05 8.24 -3.96
CA TRP A 212 -3.14 9.55 -4.58
C TRP A 212 -2.08 9.83 -5.66
N VAL A 213 -0.97 9.08 -5.64
CA VAL A 213 0.12 9.20 -6.63
C VAL A 213 -0.35 9.14 -8.08
N ALA A 214 -1.43 8.41 -8.36
CA ALA A 214 -1.94 8.28 -9.71
C ALA A 214 -2.54 9.59 -10.27
N THR A 215 -2.87 10.58 -9.44
CA THR A 215 -3.28 11.91 -9.90
C THR A 215 -2.11 12.77 -10.37
N MET A 216 -0.88 12.41 -10.00
CA MET A 216 0.30 13.21 -10.31
C MET A 216 0.67 13.17 -11.79
N PRO A 217 1.15 14.30 -12.39
CA PRO A 217 1.42 14.41 -13.82
C PRO A 217 2.44 13.41 -14.37
N LYS A 218 3.42 12.99 -13.55
CA LYS A 218 4.44 12.00 -13.95
C LYS A 218 4.01 10.56 -13.78
N HIS A 219 2.80 10.32 -13.29
CA HIS A 219 2.20 9.00 -13.12
C HIS A 219 1.06 8.82 -14.13
N SER A 220 -0.15 8.56 -13.67
CA SER A 220 -1.27 8.30 -14.58
C SER A 220 -2.14 9.53 -14.87
N HIS A 221 -1.94 10.61 -14.12
CA HIS A 221 -2.72 11.86 -14.21
C HIS A 221 -4.23 11.60 -14.16
N LEU A 222 -4.64 10.66 -13.28
CA LEU A 222 -6.06 10.34 -13.12
C LEU A 222 -6.81 11.52 -12.53
N PRO A 223 -8.02 11.82 -13.04
CA PRO A 223 -8.86 12.84 -12.43
C PRO A 223 -9.37 12.36 -11.05
N PRO A 224 -9.48 13.25 -10.06
CA PRO A 224 -10.04 12.91 -8.75
C PRO A 224 -11.42 12.25 -8.79
N THR A 225 -12.22 12.57 -9.81
CA THR A 225 -13.55 11.98 -10.04
C THR A 225 -13.53 10.46 -10.21
N ASP A 226 -12.43 9.88 -10.71
CA ASP A 226 -12.30 8.43 -10.85
C ASP A 226 -12.24 7.76 -9.47
N TYR A 227 -11.53 8.40 -8.52
CA TYR A 227 -11.49 7.94 -7.11
C TYR A 227 -12.86 8.07 -6.45
N VAL A 228 -13.53 9.21 -6.65
CA VAL A 228 -14.88 9.43 -6.11
C VAL A 228 -15.83 8.34 -6.56
N THR A 229 -15.84 8.06 -7.85
CA THR A 229 -16.70 7.01 -8.44
C THR A 229 -16.36 5.63 -7.85
N ALA A 230 -15.09 5.24 -7.83
CA ALA A 230 -14.67 3.94 -7.32
C ALA A 230 -14.99 3.77 -5.83
N ILE A 231 -14.70 4.78 -4.99
CA ILE A 231 -14.98 4.74 -3.56
C ILE A 231 -16.49 4.65 -3.28
N ARG A 232 -17.31 5.38 -4.03
CA ARG A 232 -18.79 5.34 -3.87
C ARG A 232 -19.36 3.99 -4.24
N GLU A 233 -18.86 3.35 -5.30
CA GLU A 233 -19.32 2.04 -5.76
C GLU A 233 -18.83 0.88 -4.87
N VAL A 234 -17.58 0.93 -4.39
CA VAL A 234 -17.01 -0.07 -3.48
C VAL A 234 -17.60 0.04 -2.09
N GLY A 235 -17.85 1.26 -1.63
CA GLY A 235 -18.30 1.57 -0.26
C GLY A 235 -17.14 1.98 0.66
N ILE A 236 -17.40 3.00 1.48
CA ILE A 236 -16.46 3.64 2.40
C ILE A 236 -15.77 2.65 3.35
N ASP A 237 -16.52 1.65 3.84
CA ASP A 237 -16.04 0.68 4.83
C ASP A 237 -14.98 -0.28 4.28
N LYS A 238 -14.82 -0.33 2.95
CA LYS A 238 -13.83 -1.17 2.26
C LYS A 238 -12.81 -0.34 1.48
N CYS A 239 -12.69 0.95 1.75
CA CYS A 239 -11.72 1.83 1.11
C CYS A 239 -10.74 2.40 2.14
N ILE A 240 -9.47 2.49 1.72
CA ILE A 240 -8.42 3.27 2.35
C ILE A 240 -7.99 4.31 1.32
N VAL A 241 -7.61 5.49 1.77
CA VAL A 241 -6.95 6.49 0.93
C VAL A 241 -5.58 6.81 1.52
N SER A 242 -4.55 6.73 0.67
CA SER A 242 -3.15 6.90 1.03
C SER A 242 -2.41 7.67 -0.08
N THR A 243 -1.16 8.02 0.12
CA THR A 243 -0.46 8.82 -0.88
C THR A 243 0.31 8.00 -1.91
N ASP A 244 1.00 6.94 -1.52
CA ASP A 244 2.06 6.27 -2.30
C ASP A 244 3.15 7.28 -2.75
N PHE A 245 3.36 8.33 -1.94
CA PHE A 245 4.38 9.34 -2.22
C PHE A 245 5.75 8.93 -1.66
N GLY A 246 6.75 9.78 -1.91
CA GLY A 246 8.16 9.61 -1.60
C GLY A 246 9.06 9.86 -2.81
N GLN A 247 8.50 9.98 -4.02
CA GLN A 247 9.25 10.30 -5.24
C GLN A 247 9.72 11.76 -5.18
N ILE A 248 10.97 12.02 -5.57
CA ILE A 248 11.59 13.36 -5.44
C ILE A 248 10.86 14.49 -6.19
N HIS A 249 10.08 14.13 -7.20
CA HIS A 249 9.34 15.08 -8.05
C HIS A 249 7.89 15.33 -7.60
N ASN A 250 7.38 14.54 -6.66
CA ASN A 250 6.07 14.76 -6.06
C ASN A 250 6.19 15.68 -4.83
N PRO A 251 5.09 16.23 -4.30
CA PRO A 251 5.05 16.83 -2.98
C PRO A 251 5.55 15.86 -1.88
N THR A 252 5.76 16.34 -0.66
CA THR A 252 6.00 15.42 0.46
C THR A 252 4.74 14.57 0.73
N PRO A 253 4.87 13.39 1.37
CA PRO A 253 3.71 12.59 1.73
C PRO A 253 2.67 13.36 2.53
N LEU A 254 3.09 14.20 3.49
CA LEU A 254 2.19 15.04 4.27
C LEU A 254 1.45 16.09 3.41
N GLU A 255 2.16 16.78 2.51
CA GLU A 255 1.54 17.71 1.56
C GLU A 255 0.54 17.00 0.64
N GLY A 256 0.90 15.81 0.16
CA GLY A 256 0.03 14.96 -0.66
C GLY A 256 -1.22 14.51 0.08
N PHE A 257 -1.06 14.08 1.33
CA PHE A 257 -2.18 13.65 2.17
C PHE A 257 -3.15 14.81 2.45
N HIS A 258 -2.63 15.98 2.78
CA HIS A 258 -3.41 17.20 2.95
C HIS A 258 -4.21 17.56 1.68
N ALA A 259 -3.54 17.54 0.52
CA ALA A 259 -4.17 17.83 -0.76
C ALA A 259 -5.25 16.80 -1.12
N MET A 260 -4.99 15.51 -0.90
CA MET A 260 -5.92 14.41 -1.11
C MET A 260 -7.21 14.58 -0.30
N VAL A 261 -7.07 14.77 1.02
CA VAL A 261 -8.21 14.93 1.92
C VAL A 261 -9.03 16.18 1.55
N GLY A 262 -8.34 17.30 1.26
CA GLY A 262 -8.99 18.54 0.82
C GLY A 262 -9.78 18.37 -0.48
N THR A 263 -9.20 17.67 -1.46
CA THR A 263 -9.88 17.37 -2.73
C THR A 263 -11.10 16.48 -2.54
N LEU A 264 -11.02 15.47 -1.69
CA LEU A 264 -12.17 14.58 -1.41
C LEU A 264 -13.30 15.34 -0.71
N LEU A 265 -13.00 16.28 0.22
CA LEU A 265 -13.99 17.20 0.80
C LEU A 265 -14.67 18.05 -0.28
N GLU A 266 -13.92 18.63 -1.20
CA GLU A 266 -14.44 19.41 -2.33
C GLU A 266 -15.36 18.60 -3.25
N HIS A 267 -15.15 17.27 -3.31
CA HIS A 267 -15.99 16.33 -4.06
C HIS A 267 -17.13 15.71 -3.24
N GLY A 268 -17.44 16.32 -2.08
CA GLY A 268 -18.63 15.98 -1.30
C GLY A 268 -18.50 14.76 -0.37
N PHE A 269 -17.28 14.34 -0.03
CA PHE A 269 -17.11 13.41 1.09
C PHE A 269 -17.27 14.16 2.41
N THR A 270 -17.99 13.55 3.34
CA THR A 270 -18.15 14.09 4.69
C THR A 270 -16.91 13.82 5.54
N VAL A 271 -16.75 14.57 6.63
CA VAL A 271 -15.69 14.35 7.62
C VAL A 271 -15.74 12.92 8.19
N GLU A 272 -16.94 12.40 8.41
CA GLU A 272 -17.14 11.06 8.95
C GLU A 272 -16.69 9.97 7.97
N GLU A 273 -17.01 10.11 6.68
CA GLU A 273 -16.55 9.20 5.62
C GLU A 273 -15.02 9.23 5.48
N LEU A 274 -14.41 10.41 5.54
CA LEU A 274 -12.95 10.53 5.52
C LEU A 274 -12.31 9.93 6.77
N ASN A 275 -12.85 10.16 7.96
CA ASN A 275 -12.39 9.51 9.20
C ASN A 275 -12.44 7.98 9.09
N GLN A 276 -13.44 7.43 8.39
CA GLN A 276 -13.50 5.98 8.14
C GLN A 276 -12.29 5.53 7.30
N MET A 277 -12.00 6.21 6.19
CA MET A 277 -10.99 5.81 5.22
C MET A 277 -9.54 6.13 5.62
N VAL A 278 -9.31 7.22 6.37
CA VAL A 278 -7.94 7.64 6.75
C VAL A 278 -7.55 7.26 8.18
N LYS A 279 -8.51 6.85 9.02
CA LYS A 279 -8.26 6.50 10.44
C LYS A 279 -8.70 5.08 10.75
N ARG A 280 -10.02 4.78 10.73
CA ARG A 280 -10.57 3.53 11.25
C ARG A 280 -10.20 2.31 10.42
N ASN A 281 -10.40 2.36 9.10
CA ASN A 281 -10.08 1.23 8.22
C ASN A 281 -8.59 0.86 8.29
N PRO A 282 -7.63 1.79 8.09
CA PRO A 282 -6.23 1.45 8.17
C PRO A 282 -5.78 1.09 9.60
N ALA A 283 -6.34 1.71 10.65
CA ALA A 283 -6.02 1.36 12.03
C ALA A 283 -6.46 -0.07 12.37
N ASN A 284 -7.67 -0.48 11.95
CA ASN A 284 -8.18 -1.84 12.17
C ASN A 284 -7.31 -2.90 11.47
N LEU A 285 -6.83 -2.63 10.25
CA LEU A 285 -5.92 -3.55 9.54
C LEU A 285 -4.57 -3.70 10.25
N LEU A 286 -4.12 -2.65 10.95
CA LEU A 286 -2.80 -2.59 11.59
C LEU A 286 -2.81 -2.87 13.10
N ASP A 287 -3.98 -3.15 13.69
CA ASP A 287 -4.19 -3.32 15.14
C ASP A 287 -3.69 -2.11 15.96
N LEU A 288 -4.10 -0.91 15.57
CA LEU A 288 -3.71 0.37 16.18
C LEU A 288 -4.81 0.97 17.05
#